data_34805eb5a38caacb0e26821f792f32c6
#
_entry.id   34805eb5a38caacb0e26821f792f32c6
#
_cell.length_a   1.000
_cell.length_b   1.000
_cell.length_c   1.000
_cell.angle_alpha   90.00
_cell.angle_beta   90.00
_cell.angle_gamma   90.00
#
_symmetry.space_group_name_H-M   'P 1'
#
loop_
_entity.id
_entity.type
_entity.pdbx_description
1 polymer ?
#
loop_
_entity_poly.entity_id
_entity_poly.type
_entity_poly.pdbx_seq_one_letter_code
_entity_poly.pdbx_strand_id
1 'polypeptide(L)'
;ISKNFEQQGADVIFPVAGGLGGATAGNSLTSKKSVVIWVDTDGVKAAPQYRKVLLTSVVKGVDESVKGVILDQATGKFTSTGYFGNLKNKGTFLAPYHDLIRRVPTALRTEVTKLGNDIRNGKVSAK
;
A
#
# COMPACT_ATOMS: atom_id res chain seq x y z
N ILE A 1 -15.56 6.40 13.13
CA ILE A 1 -15.69 5.94 11.72
C ILE A 1 -15.37 4.44 11.63
N SER A 2 -14.14 3.96 11.94
CA SER A 2 -13.76 2.54 11.80
C SER A 2 -14.67 1.58 12.58
N LYS A 3 -15.06 1.93 13.82
CA LYS A 3 -16.02 1.16 14.61
C LYS A 3 -17.37 1.00 13.90
N ASN A 4 -17.85 2.05 13.25
CA ASN A 4 -19.12 2.00 12.50
C ASN A 4 -19.01 1.07 11.29
N PHE A 5 -17.88 1.08 10.60
CA PHE A 5 -17.64 0.15 9.48
C PHE A 5 -17.64 -1.32 9.96
N GLU A 6 -16.98 -1.60 11.08
CA GLU A 6 -17.00 -2.95 11.69
C GLU A 6 -18.40 -3.38 12.14
N GLN A 7 -19.23 -2.44 12.64
CA GLN A 7 -20.63 -2.71 12.98
C GLN A 7 -21.49 -3.02 11.75
N GLN A 8 -21.11 -2.48 10.58
CA GLN A 8 -21.74 -2.74 9.29
C GLN A 8 -21.17 -3.99 8.60
N GLY A 9 -20.25 -4.72 9.25
CA GLY A 9 -19.69 -5.96 8.75
C GLY A 9 -18.40 -5.80 7.93
N ALA A 10 -17.77 -4.62 7.95
CA ALA A 10 -16.47 -4.47 7.28
C ALA A 10 -15.38 -5.24 8.03
N ASP A 11 -14.74 -6.17 7.34
CA ASP A 11 -13.62 -7.00 7.83
C ASP A 11 -12.26 -6.56 7.30
N VAL A 12 -12.23 -5.70 6.27
CA VAL A 12 -11.03 -5.03 5.76
C VAL A 12 -11.29 -3.52 5.65
N ILE A 13 -10.43 -2.70 6.25
CA ILE A 13 -10.54 -1.24 6.20
C ILE A 13 -9.27 -0.66 5.57
N PHE A 14 -9.46 0.22 4.59
CA PHE A 14 -8.36 0.95 3.92
C PHE A 14 -8.47 2.45 4.23
N PRO A 15 -7.81 2.93 5.32
CA PRO A 15 -7.89 4.33 5.74
C PRO A 15 -6.89 5.20 4.96
N VAL A 16 -7.34 5.85 3.90
CA VAL A 16 -6.52 6.85 3.18
C VAL A 16 -6.69 8.21 3.87
N ALA A 17 -6.07 8.35 5.05
CA ALA A 17 -6.31 9.48 5.95
C ALA A 17 -5.03 9.96 6.68
N GLY A 18 -3.87 9.78 6.08
CA GLY A 18 -2.59 10.18 6.66
C GLY A 18 -2.39 9.59 8.07
N GLY A 19 -1.98 10.40 9.03
CA GLY A 19 -1.71 9.98 10.41
C GLY A 19 -2.89 9.35 11.16
N LEU A 20 -4.12 9.51 10.67
CA LEU A 20 -5.33 8.92 11.29
C LEU A 20 -5.43 7.39 11.05
N GLY A 21 -4.64 6.83 10.14
CA GLY A 21 -4.56 5.39 9.91
C GLY A 21 -4.23 4.58 11.17
N GLY A 22 -3.39 5.15 12.05
CA GLY A 22 -3.04 4.56 13.35
C GLY A 22 -4.25 4.33 14.27
N ALA A 23 -5.22 5.24 14.28
CA ALA A 23 -6.45 5.08 15.07
C ALA A 23 -7.31 3.92 14.55
N THR A 24 -7.38 3.73 13.22
CA THR A 24 -8.05 2.57 12.61
C THR A 24 -7.35 1.27 12.99
N ALA A 25 -6.03 1.21 12.86
CA ALA A 25 -5.26 0.02 13.23
C ALA A 25 -5.36 -0.32 14.72
N GLY A 26 -5.34 0.68 15.60
CA GLY A 26 -5.58 0.51 17.04
C GLY A 26 -6.97 -0.04 17.35
N ASN A 27 -8.00 0.45 16.64
CA ASN A 27 -9.35 -0.10 16.75
C ASN A 27 -9.40 -1.57 16.33
N SER A 28 -8.85 -1.91 15.16
CA SER A 28 -8.82 -3.28 14.63
C SER A 28 -8.05 -4.22 15.56
N LEU A 29 -6.94 -3.75 16.17
CA LEU A 29 -6.15 -4.53 17.12
C LEU A 29 -6.96 -4.86 18.38
N THR A 30 -7.79 -3.94 18.86
CA THR A 30 -8.64 -4.11 20.04
C THR A 30 -9.87 -4.95 19.73
N SER A 31 -10.59 -4.63 18.67
CA SER A 31 -11.86 -5.28 18.28
C SER A 31 -11.66 -6.69 17.74
N LYS A 32 -10.54 -6.94 17.06
CA LYS A 32 -10.22 -8.19 16.32
C LYS A 32 -11.24 -8.53 15.22
N LYS A 33 -12.04 -7.55 14.79
CA LYS A 33 -13.10 -7.72 13.79
C LYS A 33 -12.63 -7.43 12.38
N SER A 34 -11.63 -6.54 12.22
CA SER A 34 -11.12 -6.12 10.92
C SER A 34 -9.60 -6.21 10.84
N VAL A 35 -9.10 -6.18 9.61
CA VAL A 35 -7.69 -5.94 9.29
C VAL A 35 -7.57 -4.66 8.48
N VAL A 36 -6.37 -4.12 8.39
CA VAL A 36 -6.12 -2.81 7.78
C VAL A 36 -5.18 -2.96 6.58
N ILE A 37 -5.53 -2.33 5.47
CA ILE A 37 -4.58 -2.01 4.41
C ILE A 37 -3.97 -0.65 4.74
N TRP A 38 -2.67 -0.61 5.00
CA TRP A 38 -1.97 0.63 5.34
C TRP A 38 -1.67 1.47 4.10
N VAL A 39 -1.27 2.72 4.28
CA VAL A 39 -1.02 3.66 3.19
C VAL A 39 0.33 4.38 3.34
N ASP A 40 0.86 4.85 2.23
CA ASP A 40 2.07 5.66 2.08
C ASP A 40 3.38 4.90 2.32
N THR A 41 3.49 4.15 3.39
CA THR A 41 4.68 3.37 3.78
C THR A 41 4.34 1.90 4.03
N ASP A 42 5.33 1.02 4.13
CA ASP A 42 5.12 -0.32 4.65
C ASP A 42 4.77 -0.24 6.16
N GLY A 43 3.49 -0.39 6.47
CA GLY A 43 2.96 -0.21 7.82
C GLY A 43 3.58 -1.14 8.86
N VAL A 44 4.02 -2.35 8.48
CA VAL A 44 4.69 -3.27 9.42
C VAL A 44 6.05 -2.71 9.83
N LYS A 45 6.72 -1.98 8.97
CA LYS A 45 7.99 -1.31 9.27
C LYS A 45 7.78 0.03 9.99
N ALA A 46 6.81 0.83 9.54
CA ALA A 46 6.58 2.18 10.07
C ALA A 46 5.81 2.19 11.40
N ALA A 47 4.95 1.18 11.64
CA ALA A 47 4.10 1.07 12.81
C ALA A 47 4.03 -0.40 13.31
N PRO A 48 5.16 -0.98 13.74
CA PRO A 48 5.28 -2.41 14.07
C PRO A 48 4.34 -2.86 15.19
N GLN A 49 3.88 -1.96 16.04
CA GLN A 49 2.89 -2.24 17.09
C GLN A 49 1.55 -2.74 16.54
N TYR A 50 1.22 -2.41 15.28
CA TYR A 50 -0.03 -2.82 14.62
C TYR A 50 0.14 -4.02 13.66
N ARG A 51 1.34 -4.64 13.59
CA ARG A 51 1.66 -5.71 12.62
C ARG A 51 0.63 -6.85 12.56
N LYS A 52 -0.01 -7.16 13.69
CA LYS A 52 -0.99 -8.25 13.82
C LYS A 52 -2.31 -7.98 13.08
N VAL A 53 -2.55 -6.75 12.67
CA VAL A 53 -3.78 -6.34 11.96
C VAL A 53 -3.48 -5.68 10.61
N LEU A 54 -2.22 -5.50 10.24
CA LEU A 54 -1.83 -4.94 8.95
C LEU A 54 -1.76 -6.04 7.88
N LEU A 55 -2.74 -6.05 6.98
CA LEU A 55 -2.84 -7.05 5.91
C LEU A 55 -1.76 -6.85 4.84
N THR A 56 -1.62 -5.64 4.38
CA THR A 56 -0.62 -5.14 3.42
C THR A 56 -0.60 -3.61 3.49
N SER A 57 0.18 -2.98 2.61
CA SER A 57 0.21 -1.53 2.48
C SER A 57 0.26 -1.13 1.02
N VAL A 58 -0.46 -0.05 0.66
CA VAL A 58 -0.27 0.66 -0.59
C VAL A 58 0.83 1.69 -0.35
N VAL A 59 2.02 1.41 -0.86
CA VAL A 59 3.23 2.21 -0.62
C VAL A 59 3.40 3.24 -1.72
N LYS A 60 3.75 4.47 -1.33
CA LYS A 60 4.30 5.50 -2.21
C LYS A 60 5.83 5.40 -2.18
N GLY A 61 6.44 5.11 -3.32
CA GLY A 61 7.90 5.03 -3.47
C GLY A 61 8.53 6.42 -3.57
N VAL A 62 8.45 7.20 -2.48
CA VAL A 62 8.97 8.57 -2.43
C VAL A 62 10.50 8.57 -2.59
N ASP A 63 11.17 7.61 -2.00
CA ASP A 63 12.61 7.38 -2.12
C ASP A 63 13.04 7.12 -3.57
N GLU A 64 12.34 6.26 -4.29
CA GLU A 64 12.59 5.99 -5.71
C GLU A 64 12.30 7.23 -6.57
N SER A 65 11.25 7.99 -6.22
CA SER A 65 10.90 9.23 -6.92
C SER A 65 11.99 10.28 -6.78
N VAL A 66 12.44 10.55 -5.55
CA VAL A 66 13.49 11.51 -5.26
C VAL A 66 14.82 11.10 -5.91
N LYS A 67 15.19 9.83 -5.81
CA LYS A 67 16.38 9.27 -6.47
C LYS A 67 16.31 9.45 -7.98
N GLY A 68 15.14 9.18 -8.61
CA GLY A 68 14.94 9.37 -10.04
C GLY A 68 15.19 10.82 -10.46
N VAL A 69 14.58 11.79 -9.78
CA VAL A 69 14.75 13.22 -10.08
C VAL A 69 16.21 13.67 -9.91
N ILE A 70 16.90 13.23 -8.86
CA ILE A 70 18.32 13.56 -8.65
C ILE A 70 19.19 12.99 -9.76
N LEU A 71 18.96 11.75 -10.19
CA LEU A 71 19.70 11.13 -11.30
C LEU A 71 19.43 11.83 -12.61
N ASP A 72 18.20 12.21 -12.90
CA ASP A 72 17.85 12.97 -14.10
C ASP A 72 18.56 14.32 -14.11
N GLN A 73 18.61 15.03 -12.98
CA GLN A 73 19.38 16.27 -12.84
C GLN A 73 20.89 16.03 -13.10
N ALA A 74 21.46 15.00 -12.48
CA ALA A 74 22.89 14.70 -12.58
C ALA A 74 23.29 14.28 -14.01
N THR A 75 22.38 13.73 -14.79
CA THR A 75 22.61 13.27 -16.17
C THR A 75 22.12 14.24 -17.24
N GLY A 76 21.69 15.45 -16.86
CA GLY A 76 21.19 16.48 -17.78
C GLY A 76 19.84 16.15 -18.44
N LYS A 77 19.10 15.19 -17.88
CA LYS A 77 17.76 14.75 -18.36
C LYS A 77 16.60 15.36 -17.58
N PHE A 78 16.91 16.23 -16.62
CA PHE A 78 15.87 16.87 -15.81
C PHE A 78 14.90 17.67 -16.68
N THR A 79 13.61 17.50 -16.41
CA THR A 79 12.54 18.29 -17.00
C THR A 79 11.68 18.90 -15.88
N SER A 80 11.07 20.06 -16.14
CA SER A 80 10.13 20.68 -15.20
C SER A 80 8.75 20.01 -15.14
N THR A 81 8.57 18.89 -15.86
CA THR A 81 7.34 18.09 -15.80
C THR A 81 7.24 17.34 -14.47
N GLY A 82 6.05 17.26 -13.90
CA GLY A 82 5.83 16.54 -12.64
C GLY A 82 6.19 15.05 -12.75
N TYR A 83 6.72 14.48 -11.66
CA TYR A 83 6.94 13.05 -11.55
C TYR A 83 5.62 12.30 -11.40
N PHE A 84 5.40 11.28 -12.22
CA PHE A 84 4.24 10.41 -12.14
C PHE A 84 4.64 9.00 -11.66
N GLY A 85 4.37 8.72 -10.38
CA GLY A 85 4.64 7.42 -9.77
C GLY A 85 3.63 6.36 -10.20
N ASN A 86 4.13 5.21 -10.67
CA ASN A 86 3.31 4.08 -11.08
C ASN A 86 3.98 2.74 -10.71
N LEU A 87 3.33 1.61 -11.04
CA LEU A 87 3.88 0.28 -10.74
C LEU A 87 5.18 -0.03 -11.50
N LYS A 88 5.39 0.56 -12.69
CA LYS A 88 6.56 0.30 -13.53
C LYS A 88 7.83 0.94 -12.96
N ASN A 89 7.72 2.18 -12.49
CA ASN A 89 8.84 2.92 -11.89
C ASN A 89 8.92 2.80 -10.37
N LYS A 90 8.12 1.91 -9.77
CA LYS A 90 8.02 1.72 -8.31
C LYS A 90 7.60 2.97 -7.53
N GLY A 91 7.01 3.96 -8.18
CA GLY A 91 6.44 5.13 -7.53
C GLY A 91 5.20 4.80 -6.70
N THR A 92 4.57 3.64 -6.97
CA THR A 92 3.59 3.00 -6.09
C THR A 92 3.68 1.47 -6.19
N PHE A 93 3.42 0.77 -5.09
CA PHE A 93 3.44 -0.70 -5.06
C PHE A 93 2.72 -1.23 -3.81
N LEU A 94 2.45 -2.54 -3.78
CA LEU A 94 1.95 -3.23 -2.58
C LEU A 94 3.12 -3.78 -1.76
N ALA A 95 3.10 -3.54 -0.45
CA ALA A 95 3.99 -4.21 0.48
C ALA A 95 3.65 -5.70 0.60
N PRO A 96 4.57 -6.54 1.11
CA PRO A 96 4.27 -7.93 1.44
C PRO A 96 3.11 -8.05 2.45
N TYR A 97 2.45 -9.20 2.46
CA TYR A 97 1.40 -9.51 3.45
C TYR A 97 1.95 -9.85 4.85
N HIS A 98 3.27 -9.85 5.02
CA HIS A 98 3.97 -10.10 6.29
C HIS A 98 3.33 -11.22 7.13
N ASP A 99 2.99 -10.95 8.40
CA ASP A 99 2.44 -11.92 9.34
C ASP A 99 1.07 -12.46 8.91
N LEU A 100 0.32 -11.69 8.12
CA LEU A 100 -1.02 -12.06 7.69
C LEU A 100 -1.09 -12.78 6.33
N ILE A 101 0.06 -13.16 5.78
CA ILE A 101 0.14 -13.85 4.47
C ILE A 101 -0.78 -15.07 4.37
N ARG A 102 -0.97 -15.79 5.46
CA ARG A 102 -1.84 -16.97 5.50
C ARG A 102 -3.34 -16.64 5.47
N ARG A 103 -3.72 -15.40 5.77
CA ARG A 103 -5.11 -14.93 5.68
C ARG A 103 -5.54 -14.61 4.25
N VAL A 104 -4.58 -14.43 3.34
CA VAL A 104 -4.84 -14.17 1.92
C VAL A 104 -4.73 -15.48 1.15
N PRO A 105 -5.81 -16.00 0.56
CA PRO A 105 -5.78 -17.22 -0.23
C PRO A 105 -4.72 -17.18 -1.33
N THR A 106 -4.06 -18.30 -1.58
CA THR A 106 -3.00 -18.38 -2.60
C THR A 106 -3.49 -17.96 -3.99
N ALA A 107 -4.70 -18.37 -4.36
CA ALA A 107 -5.32 -17.97 -5.62
C ALA A 107 -5.41 -16.45 -5.74
N LEU A 108 -5.90 -15.75 -4.70
CA LEU A 108 -6.00 -14.29 -4.69
C LEU A 108 -4.62 -13.62 -4.77
N ARG A 109 -3.61 -14.15 -4.06
CA ARG A 109 -2.23 -13.62 -4.16
C ARG A 109 -1.67 -13.74 -5.57
N THR A 110 -1.94 -14.88 -6.23
CA THR A 110 -1.53 -15.12 -7.63
C THR A 110 -2.23 -14.14 -8.58
N GLU A 111 -3.52 -13.93 -8.39
CA GLU A 111 -4.33 -12.99 -9.19
C GLU A 111 -3.83 -11.55 -9.03
N VAL A 112 -3.62 -11.08 -7.80
CA VAL A 112 -3.08 -9.74 -7.51
C VAL A 112 -1.69 -9.56 -8.14
N THR A 113 -0.82 -10.58 -8.04
CA THR A 113 0.51 -10.54 -8.66
C THR A 113 0.41 -10.47 -10.18
N LYS A 114 -0.46 -11.28 -10.79
CA LYS A 114 -0.72 -11.25 -12.24
C LYS A 114 -1.24 -9.90 -12.69
N LEU A 115 -2.24 -9.36 -12.00
CA LEU A 115 -2.79 -8.03 -12.31
C LEU A 115 -1.72 -6.94 -12.24
N GLY A 116 -0.88 -6.94 -11.19
CA GLY A 116 0.24 -6.01 -11.07
C GLY A 116 1.23 -6.11 -12.25
N ASN A 117 1.51 -7.32 -12.73
CA ASN A 117 2.35 -7.53 -13.90
C ASN A 117 1.67 -7.06 -15.19
N ASP A 118 0.38 -7.32 -15.35
CA ASP A 118 -0.38 -6.91 -16.52
C ASP A 118 -0.48 -5.37 -16.63
N ILE A 119 -0.63 -4.68 -15.49
CA ILE A 119 -0.57 -3.21 -15.44
C ILE A 119 0.84 -2.69 -15.79
N ARG A 120 1.92 -3.28 -15.21
CA ARG A 120 3.31 -2.88 -15.55
C ARG A 120 3.62 -3.02 -17.03
N ASN A 121 3.08 -4.05 -17.67
CA ASN A 121 3.29 -4.36 -19.07
C ASN A 121 2.29 -3.65 -20.01
N GLY A 122 1.42 -2.79 -19.49
CA GLY A 122 0.44 -2.03 -20.27
C GLY A 122 -0.70 -2.84 -20.85
N LYS A 123 -0.90 -4.10 -20.40
CA LYS A 123 -2.01 -4.96 -20.83
C LYS A 123 -3.34 -4.53 -20.20
N VAL A 124 -3.27 -3.94 -19.00
CA VAL A 124 -4.41 -3.39 -18.27
C VAL A 124 -4.10 -1.95 -17.90
N SER A 125 -5.02 -1.05 -18.20
CA SER A 125 -4.93 0.37 -17.79
C SER A 125 -5.54 0.54 -16.41
N ALA A 126 -4.76 1.07 -15.47
CA ALA A 126 -5.24 1.58 -14.20
C ALA A 126 -5.54 3.09 -14.38
N LYS A 127 -6.71 3.41 -14.90
CA LYS A 127 -7.21 4.78 -15.02
C LYS A 127 -8.09 5.12 -13.84
#